data_3ec967a9e3b210ce2b569c0f31ca6f89
#
_entry.id   3ec967a9e3b210ce2b569c0f31ca6f89
#
_cell.length_a   1.000
_cell.length_b   1.000
_cell.length_c   1.000
_cell.angle_alpha   90.00
_cell.angle_beta   90.00
_cell.angle_gamma   90.00
#
_symmetry.space_group_name_H-M   'P 1'
#
loop_
_entity.id
_entity.type
_entity.pdbx_description
1 polymer ?
#
loop_
_entity_poly.entity_id
_entity_poly.type
_entity_poly.pdbx_seq_one_letter_code
_entity_poly.pdbx_strand_id
1 'polypeptide(L)'
;MAINYLNSRKRLYVVDGYAGWDPEDRVRIRVITTRAYHALFMHNMLVRPTPKELEGDFEGGADYYIFNAGEIPANKNIPGVVGREAISLNLQQRKMVILGSQYAGEMKKGVFTIMNYLMPKKGHLPLHSSCNVGANGDVALFFGLSGTGKIALIAVG
;
A
#
# COMPACT_ATOMS: atom_id res chain seq x y z
N MET A 1 -20.14 3.70 3.31
CA MET A 1 -19.69 3.87 4.71
C MET A 1 -18.36 4.60 4.79
N ALA A 2 -17.23 4.04 4.34
CA ALA A 2 -15.92 4.71 4.44
C ALA A 2 -15.87 6.07 3.75
N ILE A 3 -16.32 6.17 2.51
CA ILE A 3 -16.32 7.43 1.73
C ILE A 3 -17.15 8.50 2.44
N ASN A 4 -18.35 8.16 2.94
CA ASN A 4 -19.19 9.12 3.67
C ASN A 4 -18.51 9.62 4.94
N TYR A 5 -17.82 8.72 5.65
CA TYR A 5 -17.02 9.10 6.81
C TYR A 5 -15.89 10.05 6.43
N LEU A 6 -15.09 9.71 5.41
CA LEU A 6 -13.99 10.56 4.97
C LEU A 6 -14.51 11.95 4.52
N ASN A 7 -15.58 11.99 3.75
CA ASN A 7 -16.19 13.25 3.30
C ASN A 7 -16.73 14.12 4.45
N SER A 8 -17.05 13.53 5.62
CA SER A 8 -17.49 14.28 6.80
C SER A 8 -16.35 14.91 7.60
N ARG A 9 -15.10 14.63 7.25
CA ARG A 9 -13.93 15.13 7.99
C ARG A 9 -13.49 16.51 7.52
N LYS A 10 -13.11 17.36 8.47
CA LYS A 10 -12.58 18.70 8.19
C LYS A 10 -11.18 18.67 7.52
N ARG A 11 -10.44 17.58 7.72
CA ARG A 11 -9.08 17.40 7.20
C ARG A 11 -8.89 15.98 6.73
N LEU A 12 -8.34 15.84 5.55
CA LEU A 12 -7.85 14.60 4.98
C LEU A 12 -6.38 14.76 4.61
N TYR A 13 -5.65 13.67 4.72
CA TYR A 13 -4.31 13.53 4.20
C TYR A 13 -4.36 12.65 2.96
N VAL A 14 -3.79 13.15 1.88
CA VAL A 14 -3.69 12.43 0.61
C VAL A 14 -2.22 12.20 0.31
N VAL A 15 -1.86 10.96 -0.02
CA VAL A 15 -0.51 10.59 -0.41
C VAL A 15 -0.58 9.89 -1.75
N ASP A 16 0.15 10.41 -2.70
CA ASP A 16 0.39 9.82 -4.00
C ASP A 16 1.79 9.20 -4.05
N GLY A 17 1.91 8.05 -4.66
CA GLY A 17 3.17 7.37 -4.80
C GLY A 17 3.08 6.15 -5.70
N TYR A 18 4.23 5.58 -6.04
CA TYR A 18 4.30 4.39 -6.87
C TYR A 18 4.61 3.14 -6.04
N ALA A 19 3.97 2.05 -6.40
CA ALA A 19 4.39 0.71 -6.03
C ALA A 19 5.20 0.11 -7.18
N GLY A 20 6.48 -0.18 -6.91
CA GLY A 20 7.46 -0.60 -7.92
C GLY A 20 8.37 0.55 -8.36
N TRP A 21 9.63 0.19 -8.67
CA TRP A 21 10.66 1.14 -9.12
C TRP A 21 10.69 1.30 -10.63
N ASP A 22 10.44 0.20 -11.36
CA ASP A 22 10.47 0.22 -12.81
C ASP A 22 9.31 1.05 -13.37
N PRO A 23 9.57 2.10 -14.17
CA PRO A 23 8.53 2.94 -14.77
C PRO A 23 7.51 2.19 -15.61
N GLU A 24 7.87 1.07 -16.24
CA GLU A 24 6.96 0.27 -17.08
C GLU A 24 5.98 -0.58 -16.24
N ASP A 25 6.39 -0.92 -15.00
CA ASP A 25 5.66 -1.85 -14.15
C ASP A 25 5.08 -1.20 -12.89
N ARG A 26 5.51 0.02 -12.57
CA ARG A 26 5.04 0.74 -11.39
C ARG A 26 3.54 1.02 -11.45
N VAL A 27 2.89 0.96 -10.30
CA VAL A 27 1.46 1.19 -10.13
C VAL A 27 1.25 2.45 -9.30
N ARG A 28 0.43 3.37 -9.79
CA ARG A 28 0.08 4.61 -9.09
C ARG A 28 -0.93 4.31 -7.98
N ILE A 29 -0.56 4.67 -6.77
CA ILE A 29 -1.36 4.47 -5.56
C ILE A 29 -1.71 5.82 -4.96
N ARG A 30 -2.99 6.07 -4.70
CA ARG A 30 -3.47 7.20 -3.91
C ARG A 30 -4.07 6.72 -2.61
N VAL A 31 -3.52 7.20 -1.50
CA VAL A 31 -4.01 6.91 -0.16
C VAL A 31 -4.75 8.13 0.37
N ILE A 32 -5.95 7.92 0.89
CA ILE A 32 -6.79 8.93 1.50
C ILE A 32 -7.09 8.50 2.94
N THR A 33 -6.69 9.31 3.91
CA THR A 33 -6.79 8.98 5.34
C THR A 33 -7.07 10.23 6.18
N THR A 34 -7.62 10.02 7.37
CA THR A 34 -7.82 11.06 8.38
C THR A 34 -6.60 11.29 9.27
N ARG A 35 -5.58 10.43 9.20
CA ARG A 35 -4.44 10.43 10.13
C ARG A 35 -3.12 10.78 9.45
N ALA A 36 -2.45 11.80 9.99
CA ALA A 36 -1.10 12.19 9.54
C ALA A 36 -0.08 11.03 9.62
N TYR A 37 -0.17 10.22 10.69
CA TYR A 37 0.66 9.03 10.87
C TYR A 37 0.53 8.04 9.71
N HIS A 38 -0.69 7.75 9.26
CA HIS A 38 -0.94 6.87 8.12
C HIS A 38 -0.35 7.44 6.82
N ALA A 39 -0.52 8.76 6.63
CA ALA A 39 0.05 9.44 5.48
C ALA A 39 1.59 9.38 5.49
N LEU A 40 2.21 9.70 6.61
CA LEU A 40 3.68 9.63 6.76
C LEU A 40 4.20 8.21 6.52
N PHE A 41 3.52 7.19 7.07
CA PHE A 41 3.89 5.80 6.86
C PHE A 41 3.88 5.44 5.38
N MET A 42 2.80 5.77 4.65
CA MET A 42 2.70 5.44 3.22
C MET A 42 3.64 6.28 2.37
N HIS A 43 3.90 7.54 2.75
CA HIS A 43 4.91 8.38 2.10
C HIS A 43 6.32 7.78 2.18
N ASN A 44 6.62 7.05 3.26
CA ASN A 44 7.90 6.34 3.43
C ASN A 44 7.91 4.96 2.77
N MET A 45 6.74 4.35 2.55
CA MET A 45 6.63 3.00 1.96
C MET A 45 6.57 3.00 0.43
N LEU A 46 5.96 4.02 -0.16
CA LEU A 46 5.84 4.15 -1.61
C LEU A 46 7.05 4.87 -2.21
N VAL A 47 7.35 4.61 -3.46
CA VAL A 47 8.29 5.40 -4.24
C VAL A 47 7.67 6.79 -4.45
N ARG A 48 8.41 7.82 -4.06
CA ARG A 48 7.94 9.20 -4.10
C ARG A 48 8.03 9.76 -5.51
N PRO A 49 6.91 10.27 -6.05
CA PRO A 49 6.95 10.95 -7.33
C PRO A 49 7.69 12.29 -7.19
N THR A 50 8.35 12.70 -8.24
CA THR A 50 8.87 14.06 -8.39
C THR A 50 7.70 15.06 -8.54
N PRO A 51 7.89 16.36 -8.33
CA PRO A 51 6.85 17.36 -8.57
C PRO A 51 6.25 17.28 -9.97
N LYS A 52 7.08 17.06 -11.00
CA LYS A 52 6.64 16.91 -12.38
C LYS A 52 5.76 15.67 -12.61
N GLU A 53 6.11 14.57 -11.97
CA GLU A 53 5.29 13.33 -12.03
C GLU A 53 3.96 13.49 -11.27
N LEU A 54 3.95 14.25 -10.15
CA LEU A 54 2.70 14.55 -9.45
C LEU A 54 1.74 15.33 -10.33
N GLU A 55 2.21 16.35 -11.04
CA GLU A 55 1.42 17.16 -11.96
C GLU A 55 0.99 16.38 -13.20
N GLY A 56 1.84 15.52 -13.76
CA GLY A 56 1.54 14.75 -14.95
C GLY A 56 0.79 13.44 -14.67
N ASP A 57 1.42 12.54 -13.92
CA ASP A 57 0.92 11.17 -13.80
C ASP A 57 -0.31 11.07 -12.89
N PHE A 58 -0.45 11.97 -11.90
CA PHE A 58 -1.53 11.91 -10.90
C PHE A 58 -2.65 12.91 -11.13
N GLU A 59 -2.57 13.82 -12.10
CA GLU A 59 -3.64 14.75 -12.44
C GLU A 59 -4.93 14.02 -12.82
N GLY A 60 -4.82 12.98 -13.62
CA GLY A 60 -5.93 12.10 -14.02
C GLY A 60 -6.36 11.08 -12.95
N GLY A 61 -5.73 11.09 -11.75
CA GLY A 61 -5.97 10.12 -10.68
C GLY A 61 -4.91 9.04 -10.59
N ALA A 62 -5.17 8.02 -9.77
CA ALA A 62 -4.28 6.89 -9.53
C ALA A 62 -4.86 5.59 -10.09
N ASP A 63 -4.00 4.57 -10.25
CA ASP A 63 -4.45 3.25 -10.69
C ASP A 63 -5.24 2.54 -9.59
N TYR A 64 -4.85 2.73 -8.32
CA TYR A 64 -5.53 2.19 -7.16
C TYR A 64 -5.71 3.24 -6.08
N TYR A 65 -6.85 3.18 -5.40
CA TYR A 65 -7.21 4.07 -4.30
C TYR A 65 -7.33 3.28 -3.00
N ILE A 66 -6.73 3.79 -1.93
CA ILE A 66 -6.85 3.26 -0.57
C ILE A 66 -7.62 4.27 0.28
N PHE A 67 -8.83 3.91 0.68
CA PHE A 67 -9.67 4.69 1.58
C PHE A 67 -9.51 4.16 3.01
N ASN A 68 -8.70 4.82 3.81
CA ASN A 68 -8.48 4.42 5.20
C ASN A 68 -9.42 5.20 6.13
N ALA A 69 -10.48 4.55 6.55
CA ALA A 69 -11.44 5.00 7.56
C ALA A 69 -11.35 4.12 8.83
N GLY A 70 -10.15 3.74 9.22
CA GLY A 70 -9.88 2.80 10.32
C GLY A 70 -10.39 3.26 11.69
N GLU A 71 -10.75 4.53 11.86
CA GLU A 71 -11.34 5.06 13.09
C GLU A 71 -12.79 4.62 13.32
N ILE A 72 -13.51 4.23 12.27
CA ILE A 72 -14.88 3.71 12.40
C ILE A 72 -14.93 2.20 12.25
N PRO A 73 -15.70 1.51 13.08
CA PRO A 73 -15.84 0.06 12.97
C PRO A 73 -16.59 -0.34 11.70
N ALA A 74 -16.32 -1.53 11.22
CA ALA A 74 -17.09 -2.14 10.16
C ALA A 74 -18.52 -2.49 10.64
N ASN A 75 -19.47 -2.44 9.71
CA ASN A 75 -20.85 -2.81 9.98
C ASN A 75 -21.04 -4.31 9.82
N LYS A 76 -21.28 -5.03 10.92
CA LYS A 76 -21.50 -6.47 10.95
C LYS A 76 -22.78 -6.93 10.21
N ASN A 77 -23.69 -6.01 9.91
CA ASN A 77 -24.90 -6.32 9.13
C ASN A 77 -24.62 -6.43 7.61
N ILE A 78 -23.39 -6.14 7.18
CA ILE A 78 -23.00 -6.32 5.79
C ILE A 78 -22.54 -7.76 5.60
N PRO A 79 -23.07 -8.50 4.61
CA PRO A 79 -22.64 -9.87 4.32
C PRO A 79 -21.12 -9.97 4.17
N GLY A 80 -20.51 -10.96 4.82
CA GLY A 80 -19.06 -11.19 4.80
C GLY A 80 -18.26 -10.39 5.85
N VAL A 81 -18.89 -9.47 6.59
CA VAL A 81 -18.22 -8.76 7.70
C VAL A 81 -18.47 -9.51 9.00
N VAL A 82 -17.42 -10.14 9.52
CA VAL A 82 -17.49 -10.98 10.73
C VAL A 82 -17.06 -10.25 12.01
N GLY A 83 -16.38 -9.12 11.90
CA GLY A 83 -15.79 -8.39 13.02
C GLY A 83 -16.00 -6.88 12.97
N ARG A 84 -15.32 -6.18 13.90
CA ARG A 84 -15.25 -4.71 13.91
C ARG A 84 -14.25 -4.17 12.89
N GLU A 85 -13.34 -5.00 12.44
CA GLU A 85 -12.34 -4.67 11.43
C GLU A 85 -12.73 -5.30 10.11
N ALA A 86 -12.57 -4.54 9.04
CA ALA A 86 -12.75 -5.02 7.68
C ALA A 86 -11.74 -4.34 6.75
N ILE A 87 -10.95 -5.17 6.10
CA ILE A 87 -10.04 -4.77 5.03
C ILE A 87 -10.57 -5.40 3.74
N SER A 88 -11.06 -4.57 2.85
CA SER A 88 -11.68 -5.01 1.60
C SER A 88 -10.90 -4.46 0.41
N LEU A 89 -10.43 -5.33 -0.46
CA LEU A 89 -9.76 -4.98 -1.70
C LEU A 89 -10.59 -5.49 -2.89
N ASN A 90 -11.00 -4.56 -3.75
CA ASN A 90 -11.64 -4.87 -5.02
C ASN A 90 -10.66 -4.54 -6.16
N LEU A 91 -10.07 -5.59 -6.74
CA LEU A 91 -9.07 -5.46 -7.81
C LEU A 91 -9.67 -4.93 -9.12
N GLN A 92 -10.94 -5.27 -9.40
CA GLN A 92 -11.63 -4.80 -10.60
C GLN A 92 -11.98 -3.30 -10.52
N GLN A 93 -12.49 -2.86 -9.37
CA GLN A 93 -12.77 -1.45 -9.11
C GLN A 93 -11.53 -0.65 -8.70
N ARG A 94 -10.41 -1.31 -8.48
CA ARG A 94 -9.13 -0.73 -8.09
C ARG A 94 -9.22 0.09 -6.80
N LYS A 95 -9.96 -0.43 -5.83
CA LYS A 95 -10.23 0.25 -4.55
C LYS A 95 -9.98 -0.68 -3.37
N MET A 96 -9.35 -0.13 -2.36
CA MET A 96 -9.20 -0.74 -1.05
C MET A 96 -9.88 0.12 0.01
N VAL A 97 -10.58 -0.52 0.92
CA VAL A 97 -11.24 0.13 2.06
C VAL A 97 -10.77 -0.52 3.35
N ILE A 98 -10.40 0.30 4.33
CA ILE A 98 -10.02 -0.14 5.66
C ILE A 98 -10.98 0.47 6.67
N LEU A 99 -11.59 -0.36 7.49
CA LEU A 99 -12.50 -0.01 8.59
C LEU A 99 -12.05 -0.71 9.87
N GLY A 100 -12.13 -0.03 11.00
CA GLY A 100 -11.90 -0.57 12.34
C GLY A 100 -10.44 -0.82 12.71
N SER A 101 -9.52 -0.86 11.75
CA SER A 101 -8.09 -1.05 11.99
C SER A 101 -7.33 0.27 11.85
N GLN A 102 -6.52 0.58 12.86
CA GLN A 102 -5.62 1.73 12.83
C GLN A 102 -4.17 1.32 12.55
N TYR A 103 -3.93 0.06 12.27
CA TYR A 103 -2.61 -0.45 11.91
C TYR A 103 -2.25 -0.02 10.48
N ALA A 104 -1.21 0.81 10.37
CA ALA A 104 -0.78 1.36 9.07
C ALA A 104 -0.32 0.28 8.08
N GLY A 105 0.18 -0.85 8.59
CA GLY A 105 0.61 -1.99 7.79
C GLY A 105 -0.47 -2.62 6.92
N GLU A 106 -1.77 -2.39 7.22
CA GLU A 106 -2.86 -2.86 6.35
C GLU A 106 -2.78 -2.24 4.96
N MET A 107 -2.46 -0.95 4.87
CA MET A 107 -2.29 -0.26 3.59
C MET A 107 -1.10 -0.84 2.81
N LYS A 108 0.06 -1.02 3.47
CA LYS A 108 1.24 -1.63 2.87
C LYS A 108 0.96 -3.04 2.35
N LYS A 109 0.30 -3.87 3.17
CA LYS A 109 -0.06 -5.24 2.77
C LYS A 109 -1.08 -5.28 1.64
N GLY A 110 -2.01 -4.34 1.62
CA GLY A 110 -2.95 -4.19 0.52
C GLY A 110 -2.24 -3.88 -0.80
N VAL A 111 -1.30 -2.93 -0.81
CA VAL A 111 -0.46 -2.64 -1.98
C VAL A 111 0.35 -3.87 -2.39
N PHE A 112 0.95 -4.58 -1.43
CA PHE A 112 1.66 -5.82 -1.71
C PHE A 112 0.76 -6.88 -2.36
N THR A 113 -0.49 -7.01 -1.91
CA THR A 113 -1.48 -7.90 -2.54
C THR A 113 -1.81 -7.49 -3.97
N ILE A 114 -1.93 -6.18 -4.24
CA ILE A 114 -2.13 -5.66 -5.60
C ILE A 114 -0.94 -6.05 -6.50
N MET A 115 0.28 -5.85 -6.03
CA MET A 115 1.49 -6.22 -6.79
C MET A 115 1.57 -7.74 -7.02
N ASN A 116 1.27 -8.56 -6.02
CA ASN A 116 1.21 -10.02 -6.17
C ASN A 116 0.16 -10.49 -7.19
N TYR A 117 -0.88 -9.72 -7.41
CA TYR A 117 -1.89 -10.01 -8.43
C TYR A 117 -1.47 -9.54 -9.83
N LEU A 118 -0.84 -8.37 -9.93
CA LEU A 118 -0.53 -7.74 -11.21
C LEU A 118 0.78 -8.27 -11.83
N MET A 119 1.83 -8.42 -11.03
CA MET A 119 3.17 -8.73 -11.52
C MET A 119 3.27 -10.09 -12.22
N PRO A 120 2.65 -11.18 -11.72
CA PRO A 120 2.66 -12.46 -12.45
C PRO A 120 2.02 -12.39 -13.83
N LYS A 121 1.02 -11.51 -14.02
CA LYS A 121 0.38 -11.32 -15.33
C LYS A 121 1.29 -10.64 -16.35
N LYS A 122 2.34 -9.96 -15.87
CA LYS A 122 3.39 -9.34 -16.67
C LYS A 122 4.66 -10.22 -16.77
N GLY A 123 4.62 -11.45 -16.22
CA GLY A 123 5.74 -12.38 -16.21
C GLY A 123 6.78 -12.13 -15.11
N HIS A 124 6.48 -11.28 -14.14
CA HIS A 124 7.36 -10.98 -13.02
C HIS A 124 7.00 -11.77 -11.77
N LEU A 125 8.01 -12.24 -11.04
CA LEU A 125 7.83 -12.95 -9.76
C LEU A 125 7.90 -11.97 -8.59
N PRO A 126 6.78 -11.62 -7.93
CA PRO A 126 6.81 -10.83 -6.71
C PRO A 126 7.25 -11.70 -5.52
N LEU A 127 8.16 -11.19 -4.70
CA LEU A 127 8.68 -11.89 -3.54
C LEU A 127 8.48 -11.07 -2.26
N HIS A 128 8.05 -11.73 -1.19
CA HIS A 128 8.11 -11.18 0.15
C HIS A 128 9.52 -11.40 0.72
N SER A 129 10.43 -10.60 0.27
CA SER A 129 11.86 -10.71 0.55
C SER A 129 12.47 -9.36 0.86
N SER A 130 13.68 -9.37 1.35
CA SER A 130 14.60 -8.24 1.32
C SER A 130 15.70 -8.53 0.31
N CYS A 131 16.31 -7.47 -0.19
CA CYS A 131 17.35 -7.53 -1.23
C CYS A 131 18.51 -6.65 -0.80
N ASN A 132 19.73 -7.14 -1.03
CA ASN A 132 20.95 -6.36 -0.89
C ASN A 132 21.76 -6.47 -2.18
N VAL A 133 22.40 -5.36 -2.56
CA VAL A 133 23.30 -5.31 -3.72
C VAL A 133 24.71 -5.04 -3.20
N GLY A 134 25.62 -5.97 -3.43
CA GLY A 134 27.02 -5.86 -3.04
C GLY A 134 27.78 -4.83 -3.91
N ALA A 135 28.97 -4.45 -3.45
CA ALA A 135 29.84 -3.49 -4.14
C ALA A 135 30.24 -3.93 -5.56
N ASN A 136 30.25 -5.21 -5.84
CA ASN A 136 30.58 -5.78 -7.14
C ASN A 136 29.34 -5.99 -8.03
N GLY A 137 28.14 -5.51 -7.60
CA GLY A 137 26.89 -5.70 -8.32
C GLY A 137 26.23 -7.06 -8.11
N ASP A 138 26.75 -7.91 -7.24
CA ASP A 138 26.13 -9.16 -6.82
C ASP A 138 24.85 -8.86 -6.01
N VAL A 139 23.81 -9.66 -6.23
CA VAL A 139 22.51 -9.47 -5.61
C VAL A 139 22.20 -10.65 -4.68
N ALA A 140 21.93 -10.34 -3.40
CA ALA A 140 21.47 -11.31 -2.43
C ALA A 140 19.99 -11.08 -2.10
N LEU A 141 19.18 -12.14 -2.21
CA LEU A 141 17.77 -12.14 -1.82
C LEU A 141 17.59 -12.93 -0.53
N PHE A 142 16.92 -12.30 0.46
CA PHE A 142 16.62 -12.92 1.75
C PHE A 142 15.12 -13.13 1.89
N PHE A 143 14.66 -14.36 1.86
CA PHE A 143 13.26 -14.71 2.05
C PHE A 143 13.12 -15.87 3.04
N GLY A 144 11.96 -15.92 3.69
CA GLY A 144 11.68 -16.90 4.74
C GLY A 144 10.43 -16.51 5.52
N LEU A 145 10.03 -17.35 6.46
CA LEU A 145 8.87 -17.12 7.31
C LEU A 145 9.05 -15.88 8.21
N SER A 146 7.95 -15.41 8.80
CA SER A 146 8.00 -14.32 9.78
C SER A 146 8.86 -14.73 10.98
N GLY A 147 9.69 -13.78 11.49
CA GLY A 147 10.56 -14.04 12.63
C GLY A 147 11.88 -14.78 12.32
N THR A 148 12.19 -15.07 11.06
CA THR A 148 13.45 -15.76 10.69
C THR A 148 14.68 -14.85 10.61
N GLY A 149 14.56 -13.57 10.98
CA GLY A 149 15.69 -12.65 11.04
C GLY A 149 16.08 -11.98 9.69
N LYS A 150 15.24 -12.04 8.66
CA LYS A 150 15.52 -11.44 7.33
C LYS A 150 16.01 -9.98 7.37
N ILE A 151 15.42 -9.17 8.24
CA ILE A 151 15.77 -7.74 8.37
C ILE A 151 17.06 -7.57 9.16
N ALA A 152 17.30 -8.40 10.19
CA ALA A 152 18.51 -8.33 11.01
C ALA A 152 19.78 -8.64 10.21
N LEU A 153 19.72 -9.56 9.24
CA LEU A 153 20.85 -9.91 8.39
C LEU A 153 21.31 -8.78 7.47
N ILE A 154 20.42 -7.84 7.11
CA ILE A 154 20.75 -6.69 6.25
C ILE A 154 21.31 -5.53 7.04
N ALA A 155 20.92 -5.39 8.31
CA ALA A 155 21.35 -4.28 9.17
C ALA A 155 22.80 -4.45 9.71
N VAL A 156 23.46 -5.56 9.49
CA VAL A 156 24.79 -5.91 10.02
C VAL A 156 25.88 -5.99 8.93
N GLY A 157 25.47 -5.79 7.65
CA GLY A 157 26.37 -5.80 6.48
C GLY A 157 26.88 -4.44 6.07
#